data_3d59979f0f947f808ce24b400aa1598f
#
_entry.id   3d59979f0f947f808ce24b400aa1598f
#
_cell.length_a   1.000
_cell.length_b   1.000
_cell.length_c   1.000
_cell.angle_alpha   90.00
_cell.angle_beta   90.00
_cell.angle_gamma   90.00
#
_symmetry.space_group_name_H-M   'P 1'
#
loop_
_entity.id
_entity.type
_entity.pdbx_description
1 polymer ?
#
loop_
_entity_poly.entity_id
_entity_poly.type
_entity_poly.pdbx_seq_one_letter_code
_entity_poly.pdbx_strand_id
1 'polypeptide(L)'
;MIDLIDVSKIYPVKGSDDVVALDHVNLHVKAGSIHGIVGQSGAGKSTLIRCLTALEKPTFGSIIVDDIDLSQLRGRELRQARRKIGMVFQAANLFDAKTAGENIEFPLKVAAKKEFTREERKERVRELLALVGLEHRGGAYPSELSGGQRQRVGIARALSDTPQVLLCDEPTSALDPESTRAILSLLRQVRDETGVTIVIITHEMSVVREICDSVTLLKNGGIVQSGTIEEVLADPGSPLAKELVPAPSVDELDVADFNRELTDREIAAQSSSAEPKTSAQASEDGNILLDVIFTSHPGVPTGSNMLNLAAKLGADVTAGTFESMGSVQVGRLALAIPAAQRSSIIDQLRAQGAHVEVRSL
;
A
#
# COMPACT_ATOMS: atom_id res chain seq x y z
N MET A 1 -15.69 -13.19 1.30
CA MET A 1 -15.41 -11.85 1.73
C MET A 1 -14.96 -11.84 3.17
N ILE A 2 -14.43 -10.70 3.63
CA ILE A 2 -13.94 -10.58 5.00
C ILE A 2 -14.67 -9.40 5.64
N ASP A 3 -15.24 -9.61 6.83
CA ASP A 3 -15.87 -8.57 7.62
C ASP A 3 -15.30 -8.58 9.03
N LEU A 4 -14.74 -7.45 9.44
CA LEU A 4 -14.38 -7.16 10.81
C LEU A 4 -15.43 -6.21 11.36
N ILE A 5 -16.05 -6.60 12.46
CA ILE A 5 -17.13 -5.83 13.09
C ILE A 5 -16.71 -5.52 14.52
N ASP A 6 -16.39 -4.24 14.76
CA ASP A 6 -16.03 -3.70 16.08
C ASP A 6 -14.89 -4.47 16.77
N VAL A 7 -13.87 -4.85 15.99
CA VAL A 7 -12.78 -5.71 16.45
C VAL A 7 -11.79 -4.95 17.30
N SER A 8 -11.65 -5.34 18.57
CA SER A 8 -10.65 -4.84 19.48
C SER A 8 -9.76 -5.96 20.02
N LYS A 9 -8.47 -5.69 20.17
CA LYS A 9 -7.50 -6.60 20.77
C LYS A 9 -6.66 -5.90 21.81
N ILE A 10 -6.80 -6.35 23.05
CA ILE A 10 -6.12 -5.80 24.22
C ILE A 10 -5.21 -6.87 24.80
N TYR A 11 -3.97 -6.52 25.07
CA TYR A 11 -3.00 -7.37 25.75
C TYR A 11 -2.78 -6.85 27.18
N PRO A 12 -3.17 -7.61 28.20
CA PRO A 12 -2.96 -7.22 29.59
C PRO A 12 -1.46 -7.24 29.94
N VAL A 13 -0.97 -6.17 30.54
CA VAL A 13 0.42 -6.04 30.99
C VAL A 13 0.48 -5.94 32.52
N LYS A 14 1.17 -6.88 33.17
CA LYS A 14 1.32 -6.85 34.62
C LYS A 14 2.12 -5.63 35.07
N GLY A 15 1.50 -4.76 35.88
CA GLY A 15 2.18 -3.60 36.50
C GLY A 15 2.26 -2.35 35.64
N SER A 16 1.61 -2.32 34.48
CA SER A 16 1.43 -1.14 33.63
C SER A 16 0.04 -1.16 32.98
N ASP A 17 -0.29 -0.11 32.23
CA ASP A 17 -1.52 -0.04 31.44
C ASP A 17 -1.54 -1.12 30.37
N ASP A 18 -2.73 -1.64 30.07
CA ASP A 18 -2.97 -2.62 29.04
C ASP A 18 -2.62 -2.04 27.66
N VAL A 19 -2.03 -2.88 26.77
CA VAL A 19 -1.71 -2.49 25.40
C VAL A 19 -2.91 -2.75 24.50
N VAL A 20 -3.53 -1.69 24.00
CA VAL A 20 -4.57 -1.76 22.96
C VAL A 20 -3.88 -1.89 21.59
N ALA A 21 -3.87 -3.08 21.03
CA ALA A 21 -3.22 -3.35 19.75
C ALA A 21 -4.16 -3.19 18.55
N LEU A 22 -5.47 -3.41 18.74
CA LEU A 22 -6.54 -3.08 17.80
C LEU A 22 -7.66 -2.40 18.59
N ASP A 23 -8.21 -1.33 18.03
CA ASP A 23 -9.21 -0.49 18.67
C ASP A 23 -10.39 -0.24 17.73
N HIS A 24 -11.54 -0.88 18.01
CA HIS A 24 -12.81 -0.72 17.29
C HIS A 24 -12.69 -0.80 15.76
N VAL A 25 -11.90 -1.77 15.26
CA VAL A 25 -11.63 -1.94 13.82
C VAL A 25 -12.86 -2.47 13.11
N ASN A 26 -13.37 -1.69 12.13
CA ASN A 26 -14.43 -2.06 11.22
C ASN A 26 -13.88 -2.06 9.79
N LEU A 27 -13.89 -3.20 9.11
CA LEU A 27 -13.33 -3.36 7.78
C LEU A 27 -14.17 -4.34 6.96
N HIS A 28 -14.47 -3.98 5.71
CA HIS A 28 -15.07 -4.86 4.73
C HIS A 28 -14.11 -5.06 3.55
N VAL A 29 -13.81 -6.32 3.20
CA VAL A 29 -13.04 -6.68 2.01
C VAL A 29 -13.93 -7.46 1.05
N LYS A 30 -14.06 -6.94 -0.18
CA LYS A 30 -14.89 -7.52 -1.22
C LYS A 30 -14.32 -8.85 -1.70
N ALA A 31 -15.21 -9.84 -1.99
CA ALA A 31 -14.80 -11.12 -2.58
C ALA A 31 -14.07 -10.93 -3.91
N GLY A 32 -13.01 -11.70 -4.15
CA GLY A 32 -12.24 -11.68 -5.40
C GLY A 32 -11.46 -10.39 -5.65
N SER A 33 -11.32 -9.51 -4.65
CA SER A 33 -10.50 -8.30 -4.76
C SER A 33 -9.12 -8.48 -4.11
N ILE A 34 -8.20 -7.58 -4.45
CA ILE A 34 -6.92 -7.40 -3.77
C ILE A 34 -7.03 -6.17 -2.88
N HIS A 35 -6.96 -6.36 -1.57
CA HIS A 35 -7.07 -5.29 -0.58
C HIS A 35 -5.75 -5.05 0.14
N GLY A 36 -5.26 -3.82 0.12
CA GLY A 36 -4.06 -3.39 0.83
C GLY A 36 -4.38 -2.95 2.26
N ILE A 37 -3.61 -3.41 3.24
CA ILE A 37 -3.62 -2.86 4.61
C ILE A 37 -2.26 -2.26 4.86
N VAL A 38 -2.22 -0.95 5.00
CA VAL A 38 -0.99 -0.19 5.19
C VAL A 38 -0.93 0.46 6.56
N GLY A 39 0.27 0.76 7.01
CA GLY A 39 0.50 1.44 8.28
C GLY A 39 1.95 1.31 8.74
N GLN A 40 2.37 2.21 9.60
CA GLN A 40 3.72 2.21 10.16
C GLN A 40 3.98 1.01 11.06
N SER A 41 5.24 0.79 11.44
CA SER A 41 5.58 -0.20 12.47
C SER A 41 4.82 0.10 13.76
N GLY A 42 4.27 -0.93 14.41
CA GLY A 42 3.45 -0.76 15.61
C GLY A 42 1.99 -0.36 15.36
N ALA A 43 1.54 -0.15 14.11
CA ALA A 43 0.15 0.24 13.83
C ALA A 43 -0.91 -0.83 14.17
N GLY A 44 -0.51 -2.07 14.48
CA GLY A 44 -1.43 -3.19 14.78
C GLY A 44 -1.53 -4.25 13.68
N LYS A 45 -0.82 -4.09 12.55
CA LYS A 45 -0.89 -4.98 11.37
C LYS A 45 -0.67 -6.46 11.70
N SER A 46 0.39 -6.78 12.45
CA SER A 46 0.70 -8.17 12.84
C SER A 46 -0.37 -8.77 13.76
N THR A 47 -0.96 -7.96 14.65
CA THR A 47 -2.08 -8.38 15.48
C THR A 47 -3.31 -8.66 14.63
N LEU A 48 -3.58 -7.79 13.65
CA LEU A 48 -4.70 -7.95 12.73
C LEU A 48 -4.59 -9.25 11.92
N ILE A 49 -3.39 -9.57 11.37
CA ILE A 49 -3.14 -10.86 10.71
C ILE A 49 -3.41 -12.04 11.63
N ARG A 50 -2.92 -12.00 12.87
CA ARG A 50 -3.13 -13.08 13.83
C ARG A 50 -4.61 -13.29 14.15
N CYS A 51 -5.36 -12.21 14.19
CA CYS A 51 -6.81 -12.26 14.36
C CYS A 51 -7.51 -12.80 13.09
N LEU A 52 -7.15 -12.34 11.90
CA LEU A 52 -7.69 -12.82 10.62
C LEU A 52 -7.39 -14.30 10.36
N THR A 53 -6.21 -14.77 10.75
CA THR A 53 -5.85 -16.20 10.70
C THR A 53 -6.44 -17.00 11.86
N ALA A 54 -7.17 -16.35 12.77
CA ALA A 54 -7.68 -16.90 14.01
C ALA A 54 -6.59 -17.57 14.89
N LEU A 55 -5.31 -17.21 14.70
CA LEU A 55 -4.21 -17.59 15.61
C LEU A 55 -4.42 -16.96 16.98
N GLU A 56 -4.97 -15.75 16.99
CA GLU A 56 -5.43 -15.06 18.18
C GLU A 56 -6.90 -14.69 18.03
N LYS A 57 -7.63 -14.69 19.14
CA LYS A 57 -9.01 -14.21 19.18
C LYS A 57 -9.02 -12.72 19.50
N PRO A 58 -9.93 -11.94 18.92
CA PRO A 58 -10.17 -10.58 19.37
C PRO A 58 -10.63 -10.59 20.83
N THR A 59 -10.42 -9.51 21.54
CA THR A 59 -10.95 -9.30 22.89
C THR A 59 -12.46 -8.99 22.80
N PHE A 60 -12.84 -8.19 21.79
CA PHE A 60 -14.22 -7.82 21.46
C PHE A 60 -14.41 -7.85 19.95
N GLY A 61 -15.68 -7.94 19.53
CA GLY A 61 -16.07 -7.92 18.14
C GLY A 61 -16.00 -9.28 17.46
N SER A 62 -16.32 -9.30 16.17
CA SER A 62 -16.41 -10.50 15.33
C SER A 62 -15.55 -10.38 14.07
N ILE A 63 -15.01 -11.53 13.64
CA ILE A 63 -14.24 -11.67 12.40
C ILE A 63 -14.89 -12.74 11.56
N ILE A 64 -15.51 -12.31 10.46
CA ILE A 64 -16.24 -13.18 9.55
C ILE A 64 -15.39 -13.33 8.27
N VAL A 65 -15.15 -14.57 7.88
CA VAL A 65 -14.45 -14.93 6.64
C VAL A 65 -15.32 -15.94 5.90
N ASP A 66 -15.71 -15.64 4.67
CA ASP A 66 -16.57 -16.48 3.85
C ASP A 66 -17.81 -16.97 4.64
N ASP A 67 -18.54 -16.01 5.22
CA ASP A 67 -19.75 -16.16 6.03
C ASP A 67 -19.56 -16.99 7.33
N ILE A 68 -18.32 -17.26 7.74
CA ILE A 68 -17.99 -18.00 8.96
C ILE A 68 -17.39 -17.05 9.99
N ASP A 69 -18.04 -16.89 11.15
CA ASP A 69 -17.49 -16.13 12.29
C ASP A 69 -16.40 -16.94 13.01
N LEU A 70 -15.14 -16.58 12.71
CA LEU A 70 -13.95 -17.22 13.30
C LEU A 70 -13.85 -16.98 14.81
N SER A 71 -14.43 -15.90 15.34
CA SER A 71 -14.34 -15.50 16.74
C SER A 71 -15.00 -16.51 17.66
N GLN A 72 -16.06 -17.19 17.18
CA GLN A 72 -16.85 -18.14 17.93
C GLN A 72 -16.29 -19.56 17.85
N LEU A 73 -15.55 -19.90 16.80
CA LEU A 73 -15.10 -21.27 16.54
C LEU A 73 -14.01 -21.75 17.51
N ARG A 74 -13.99 -23.07 17.75
CA ARG A 74 -12.96 -23.76 18.55
C ARG A 74 -12.64 -25.13 17.97
N GLY A 75 -11.50 -25.67 18.38
CA GLY A 75 -11.15 -27.06 18.15
C GLY A 75 -11.16 -27.48 16.67
N ARG A 76 -11.99 -28.47 16.30
CA ARG A 76 -12.04 -29.01 14.94
C ARG A 76 -12.62 -28.02 13.92
N GLU A 77 -13.69 -27.33 14.27
CA GLU A 77 -14.35 -26.35 13.40
C GLU A 77 -13.42 -25.18 13.05
N LEU A 78 -12.69 -24.67 14.05
CA LEU A 78 -11.69 -23.63 13.82
C LEU A 78 -10.57 -24.12 12.88
N ARG A 79 -10.12 -25.36 13.02
CA ARG A 79 -9.11 -25.92 12.10
C ARG A 79 -9.64 -26.05 10.67
N GLN A 80 -10.91 -26.40 10.51
CA GLN A 80 -11.55 -26.46 9.19
C GLN A 80 -11.71 -25.08 8.57
N ALA A 81 -12.14 -24.10 9.35
CA ALA A 81 -12.26 -22.71 8.88
C ALA A 81 -10.90 -22.11 8.46
N ARG A 82 -9.84 -22.38 9.23
CA ARG A 82 -8.47 -21.95 8.89
C ARG A 82 -7.97 -22.49 7.55
N ARG A 83 -8.44 -23.63 7.07
CA ARG A 83 -8.07 -24.18 5.75
C ARG A 83 -8.54 -23.30 4.60
N LYS A 84 -9.60 -22.49 4.83
CA LYS A 84 -10.08 -21.50 3.85
C LYS A 84 -9.18 -20.27 3.75
N ILE A 85 -8.14 -20.18 4.58
CA ILE A 85 -7.22 -19.04 4.65
C ILE A 85 -5.80 -19.53 4.36
N GLY A 86 -5.27 -19.15 3.20
CA GLY A 86 -3.87 -19.33 2.87
C GLY A 86 -3.02 -18.20 3.47
N MET A 87 -1.79 -18.51 3.89
CA MET A 87 -0.87 -17.51 4.44
C MET A 87 0.44 -17.50 3.69
N VAL A 88 0.81 -16.33 3.17
CA VAL A 88 2.11 -16.03 2.57
C VAL A 88 2.87 -15.14 3.55
N PHE A 89 4.05 -15.60 3.97
CA PHE A 89 4.89 -14.92 4.95
C PHE A 89 5.99 -14.10 4.26
N GLN A 90 6.48 -13.10 4.93
CA GLN A 90 7.56 -12.23 4.49
C GLN A 90 8.81 -13.02 4.04
N ALA A 91 9.25 -14.02 4.79
CA ALA A 91 10.41 -14.84 4.50
C ALA A 91 10.08 -16.20 3.85
N ALA A 92 8.88 -16.34 3.22
CA ALA A 92 8.34 -17.59 2.69
C ALA A 92 8.20 -18.74 3.73
N ASN A 93 9.01 -18.79 4.76
CA ASN A 93 8.99 -19.77 5.87
C ASN A 93 8.86 -21.24 5.37
N LEU A 94 9.70 -21.62 4.41
CA LEU A 94 9.73 -22.99 3.89
C LEU A 94 10.41 -23.93 4.89
N PHE A 95 10.04 -25.19 4.83
CA PHE A 95 10.72 -26.25 5.55
C PHE A 95 12.03 -26.59 4.83
N ASP A 96 13.17 -26.28 5.41
CA ASP A 96 14.50 -26.46 4.80
C ASP A 96 14.82 -27.91 4.46
N ALA A 97 14.32 -28.86 5.27
CA ALA A 97 14.49 -30.30 5.06
C ALA A 97 13.52 -30.89 4.02
N LYS A 98 12.75 -30.07 3.31
CA LYS A 98 11.77 -30.49 2.30
C LYS A 98 12.03 -29.78 0.98
N THR A 99 11.82 -30.51 -0.12
CA THR A 99 11.88 -29.92 -1.45
C THR A 99 10.72 -28.92 -1.68
N ALA A 100 10.79 -28.14 -2.75
CA ALA A 100 9.72 -27.23 -3.15
C ALA A 100 8.37 -27.97 -3.29
N GLY A 101 8.35 -29.10 -4.01
CA GLY A 101 7.15 -29.91 -4.14
C GLY A 101 6.64 -30.47 -2.81
N GLU A 102 7.52 -30.90 -1.91
CA GLU A 102 7.12 -31.37 -0.59
C GLU A 102 6.62 -30.27 0.33
N ASN A 103 7.14 -29.04 0.20
CA ASN A 103 6.61 -27.86 0.89
C ASN A 103 5.16 -27.57 0.45
N ILE A 104 4.90 -27.62 -0.87
CA ILE A 104 3.56 -27.42 -1.43
C ILE A 104 2.60 -28.55 -1.03
N GLU A 105 3.07 -29.81 -1.01
CA GLU A 105 2.26 -30.97 -0.63
C GLU A 105 1.93 -31.02 0.88
N PHE A 106 2.73 -30.35 1.72
CA PHE A 106 2.64 -30.50 3.17
C PHE A 106 1.27 -30.16 3.75
N PRO A 107 0.61 -29.02 3.40
CA PRO A 107 -0.73 -28.73 3.88
C PRO A 107 -1.75 -29.82 3.51
N LEU A 108 -1.67 -30.35 2.29
CA LEU A 108 -2.56 -31.42 1.82
C LEU A 108 -2.36 -32.72 2.61
N LYS A 109 -1.15 -33.03 3.06
CA LYS A 109 -0.87 -34.21 3.90
C LYS A 109 -1.40 -34.06 5.31
N VAL A 110 -1.35 -32.84 5.87
CA VAL A 110 -1.75 -32.58 7.26
C VAL A 110 -3.27 -32.43 7.38
N ALA A 111 -3.87 -31.65 6.48
CA ALA A 111 -5.29 -31.28 6.58
C ALA A 111 -6.23 -32.43 6.19
N ALA A 112 -5.81 -33.33 5.30
CA ALA A 112 -6.73 -34.18 4.57
C ALA A 112 -6.26 -35.63 4.45
N LYS A 113 -5.82 -36.27 5.55
CA LYS A 113 -5.46 -37.70 5.51
C LYS A 113 -6.46 -38.63 4.81
N LYS A 114 -7.68 -38.16 4.50
CA LYS A 114 -8.75 -38.91 3.84
C LYS A 114 -9.40 -38.20 2.64
N GLU A 115 -9.05 -36.95 2.35
CA GLU A 115 -9.71 -36.15 1.32
C GLU A 115 -9.01 -36.22 -0.04
N PHE A 116 -7.68 -36.45 -0.06
CA PHE A 116 -6.91 -36.55 -1.29
C PHE A 116 -6.11 -37.86 -1.34
N THR A 117 -6.17 -38.54 -2.44
CA THR A 117 -5.27 -39.66 -2.76
C THR A 117 -3.83 -39.16 -2.95
N ARG A 118 -2.88 -40.08 -3.02
CA ARG A 118 -1.48 -39.70 -3.28
C ARG A 118 -1.31 -39.10 -4.67
N GLU A 119 -2.06 -39.61 -5.63
CA GLU A 119 -2.04 -39.18 -7.03
C GLU A 119 -2.62 -37.77 -7.19
N GLU A 120 -3.76 -37.50 -6.57
CA GLU A 120 -4.38 -36.17 -6.57
C GLU A 120 -3.45 -35.11 -5.93
N ARG A 121 -2.80 -35.42 -4.82
CA ARG A 121 -1.82 -34.51 -4.23
C ARG A 121 -0.66 -34.21 -5.15
N LYS A 122 -0.11 -35.23 -5.84
CA LYS A 122 0.99 -35.02 -6.79
C LYS A 122 0.57 -34.18 -7.99
N GLU A 123 -0.65 -34.42 -8.49
CA GLU A 123 -1.21 -33.60 -9.57
C GLU A 123 -1.35 -32.15 -9.13
N ARG A 124 -1.97 -31.91 -7.95
CA ARG A 124 -2.11 -30.56 -7.41
C ARG A 124 -0.77 -29.86 -7.23
N VAL A 125 0.26 -30.56 -6.79
CA VAL A 125 1.62 -30.00 -6.67
C VAL A 125 2.17 -29.61 -8.06
N ARG A 126 1.93 -30.42 -9.11
CA ARG A 126 2.37 -30.09 -10.49
C ARG A 126 1.67 -28.85 -11.03
N GLU A 127 0.34 -28.78 -10.87
CA GLU A 127 -0.46 -27.60 -11.24
C GLU A 127 0.06 -26.32 -10.56
N LEU A 128 0.31 -26.38 -9.24
CA LEU A 128 0.77 -25.22 -8.49
C LEU A 128 2.21 -24.83 -8.84
N LEU A 129 3.09 -25.78 -9.11
CA LEU A 129 4.43 -25.49 -9.60
C LEU A 129 4.38 -24.81 -10.98
N ALA A 130 3.48 -25.26 -11.86
CA ALA A 130 3.25 -24.63 -13.17
C ALA A 130 2.70 -23.21 -13.00
N LEU A 131 1.69 -23.02 -12.16
CA LEU A 131 1.09 -21.71 -11.87
C LEU A 131 2.15 -20.68 -11.43
N VAL A 132 3.14 -21.10 -10.62
CA VAL A 132 4.18 -20.19 -10.14
C VAL A 132 5.44 -20.18 -11.00
N GLY A 133 5.45 -20.87 -12.17
CA GLY A 133 6.57 -20.94 -13.12
C GLY A 133 7.79 -21.68 -12.59
N LEU A 134 7.59 -22.76 -11.83
CA LEU A 134 8.64 -23.56 -11.19
C LEU A 134 8.51 -25.09 -11.50
N GLU A 135 7.96 -25.47 -12.66
CA GLU A 135 7.69 -26.84 -13.05
C GLU A 135 8.94 -27.74 -12.92
N HIS A 136 10.11 -27.20 -13.27
CA HIS A 136 11.37 -27.94 -13.27
C HIS A 136 12.12 -27.85 -11.94
N ARG A 137 11.56 -27.17 -10.93
CA ARG A 137 12.18 -26.94 -9.62
C ARG A 137 11.51 -27.68 -8.45
N GLY A 138 10.54 -28.53 -8.73
CA GLY A 138 9.82 -29.28 -7.68
C GLY A 138 10.69 -30.13 -6.77
N GLY A 139 11.84 -30.63 -7.28
CA GLY A 139 12.84 -31.38 -6.51
C GLY A 139 13.89 -30.55 -5.78
N ALA A 140 13.95 -29.24 -6.01
CA ALA A 140 14.94 -28.36 -5.38
C ALA A 140 14.64 -28.10 -3.91
N TYR A 141 15.68 -28.02 -3.08
CA TYR A 141 15.58 -27.60 -1.68
C TYR A 141 15.58 -26.06 -1.58
N PRO A 142 15.04 -25.46 -0.50
CA PRO A 142 15.02 -24.01 -0.31
C PRO A 142 16.39 -23.34 -0.46
N SER A 143 17.46 -24.00 -0.07
CA SER A 143 18.85 -23.52 -0.22
C SER A 143 19.31 -23.41 -1.69
N GLU A 144 18.65 -24.11 -2.60
CA GLU A 144 18.96 -24.12 -4.05
C GLU A 144 18.08 -23.13 -4.85
N LEU A 145 17.20 -22.40 -4.16
CA LEU A 145 16.25 -21.44 -4.74
C LEU A 145 16.65 -20.01 -4.43
N SER A 146 16.43 -19.10 -5.38
CA SER A 146 16.54 -17.66 -5.14
C SER A 146 15.45 -17.15 -4.18
N GLY A 147 15.59 -15.93 -3.64
CA GLY A 147 14.58 -15.31 -2.78
C GLY A 147 13.19 -15.30 -3.41
N GLY A 148 13.09 -14.81 -4.66
CA GLY A 148 11.84 -14.80 -5.41
C GLY A 148 11.29 -16.20 -5.69
N GLN A 149 12.14 -17.19 -5.98
CA GLN A 149 11.71 -18.58 -6.15
C GLN A 149 11.17 -19.18 -4.85
N ARG A 150 11.83 -18.94 -3.71
CA ARG A 150 11.29 -19.33 -2.40
C ARG A 150 9.93 -18.71 -2.12
N GLN A 151 9.76 -17.43 -2.44
CA GLN A 151 8.47 -16.75 -2.25
C GLN A 151 7.39 -17.34 -3.14
N ARG A 152 7.67 -17.67 -4.41
CA ARG A 152 6.75 -18.37 -5.31
C ARG A 152 6.34 -19.74 -4.77
N VAL A 153 7.25 -20.52 -4.20
CA VAL A 153 6.91 -21.77 -3.50
C VAL A 153 6.03 -21.52 -2.28
N GLY A 154 6.28 -20.43 -1.53
CA GLY A 154 5.44 -20.00 -0.41
C GLY A 154 4.01 -19.70 -0.83
N ILE A 155 3.83 -19.01 -1.96
CA ILE A 155 2.52 -18.72 -2.55
C ILE A 155 1.84 -20.01 -2.99
N ALA A 156 2.53 -20.90 -3.73
CA ALA A 156 2.00 -22.18 -4.16
C ALA A 156 1.56 -23.05 -2.96
N ARG A 157 2.36 -23.07 -1.89
CA ARG A 157 1.99 -23.76 -0.64
C ARG A 157 0.74 -23.19 -0.01
N ALA A 158 0.60 -21.86 0.03
CA ALA A 158 -0.58 -21.19 0.59
C ALA A 158 -1.85 -21.51 -0.22
N LEU A 159 -1.72 -21.75 -1.54
CA LEU A 159 -2.82 -22.09 -2.45
C LEU A 159 -3.16 -23.59 -2.50
N SER A 160 -2.37 -24.45 -1.85
CA SER A 160 -2.50 -25.91 -2.02
C SER A 160 -3.87 -26.45 -1.63
N ASP A 161 -4.46 -25.97 -0.55
CA ASP A 161 -5.77 -26.41 -0.02
C ASP A 161 -6.94 -25.56 -0.56
N THR A 162 -6.79 -24.94 -1.71
CA THR A 162 -7.81 -24.10 -2.39
C THR A 162 -8.50 -23.09 -1.46
N PRO A 163 -7.72 -22.17 -0.87
CA PRO A 163 -8.28 -21.21 0.08
C PRO A 163 -9.20 -20.21 -0.61
N GLN A 164 -10.16 -19.65 0.14
CA GLN A 164 -11.02 -18.55 -0.30
C GLN A 164 -10.36 -17.18 -0.10
N VAL A 165 -9.42 -17.11 0.86
CA VAL A 165 -8.67 -15.91 1.21
C VAL A 165 -7.18 -16.23 1.23
N LEU A 166 -6.38 -15.36 0.64
CA LEU A 166 -4.92 -15.38 0.71
C LEU A 166 -4.44 -14.13 1.46
N LEU A 167 -3.89 -14.34 2.66
CA LEU A 167 -3.28 -13.28 3.45
C LEU A 167 -1.78 -13.23 3.15
N CYS A 168 -1.29 -12.07 2.73
CA CYS A 168 0.12 -11.85 2.40
C CYS A 168 0.72 -10.85 3.38
N ASP A 169 1.63 -11.30 4.23
CA ASP A 169 2.35 -10.46 5.18
C ASP A 169 3.69 -10.04 4.59
N GLU A 170 3.77 -8.80 4.13
CA GLU A 170 4.94 -8.19 3.49
C GLU A 170 5.59 -9.09 2.41
N PRO A 171 4.82 -9.55 1.39
CA PRO A 171 5.26 -10.63 0.49
C PRO A 171 6.47 -10.27 -0.39
N THR A 172 6.88 -9.00 -0.42
CA THR A 172 7.93 -8.47 -1.31
C THR A 172 9.08 -7.78 -0.60
N SER A 173 8.97 -7.51 0.72
CA SER A 173 9.92 -6.68 1.48
C SER A 173 11.37 -7.17 1.52
N ALA A 174 11.62 -8.45 1.21
CA ALA A 174 12.95 -9.04 1.19
C ALA A 174 13.44 -9.37 -0.24
N LEU A 175 12.82 -8.77 -1.26
CA LEU A 175 13.08 -9.04 -2.67
C LEU A 175 13.65 -7.82 -3.39
N ASP A 176 14.40 -8.08 -4.45
CA ASP A 176 14.81 -7.06 -5.40
C ASP A 176 13.62 -6.53 -6.24
N PRO A 177 13.74 -5.37 -6.89
CA PRO A 177 12.61 -4.77 -7.63
C PRO A 177 12.06 -5.62 -8.78
N GLU A 178 12.88 -6.44 -9.44
CA GLU A 178 12.44 -7.34 -10.52
C GLU A 178 11.62 -8.49 -9.95
N SER A 179 12.14 -9.14 -8.91
CA SER A 179 11.44 -10.20 -8.17
C SER A 179 10.13 -9.69 -7.55
N THR A 180 10.12 -8.46 -7.02
CA THR A 180 8.92 -7.80 -6.49
C THR A 180 7.83 -7.72 -7.57
N ARG A 181 8.12 -7.13 -8.72
CA ARG A 181 7.15 -7.04 -9.84
C ARG A 181 6.65 -8.42 -10.28
N ALA A 182 7.54 -9.40 -10.35
CA ALA A 182 7.17 -10.77 -10.72
C ALA A 182 6.22 -11.43 -9.70
N ILE A 183 6.40 -11.17 -8.38
CA ILE A 183 5.49 -11.65 -7.33
C ILE A 183 4.14 -10.93 -7.38
N LEU A 184 4.12 -9.60 -7.58
CA LEU A 184 2.87 -8.85 -7.69
C LEU A 184 2.06 -9.27 -8.92
N SER A 185 2.71 -9.46 -10.07
CA SER A 185 2.08 -10.01 -11.27
C SER A 185 1.50 -11.40 -11.04
N LEU A 186 2.24 -12.28 -10.34
CA LEU A 186 1.76 -13.61 -9.98
C LEU A 186 0.53 -13.56 -9.06
N LEU A 187 0.52 -12.69 -8.06
CA LEU A 187 -0.65 -12.54 -7.16
C LEU A 187 -1.89 -12.06 -7.93
N ARG A 188 -1.71 -11.15 -8.89
CA ARG A 188 -2.81 -10.71 -9.77
C ARG A 188 -3.32 -11.85 -10.62
N GLN A 189 -2.42 -12.62 -11.27
CA GLN A 189 -2.78 -13.80 -12.05
C GLN A 189 -3.54 -14.82 -11.20
N VAL A 190 -3.06 -15.13 -10.01
CA VAL A 190 -3.73 -16.05 -9.07
C VAL A 190 -5.15 -15.58 -8.74
N ARG A 191 -5.34 -14.28 -8.44
CA ARG A 191 -6.67 -13.72 -8.20
C ARG A 191 -7.57 -13.89 -9.42
N ASP A 192 -7.07 -13.56 -10.61
CA ASP A 192 -7.85 -13.59 -11.86
C ASP A 192 -8.24 -15.02 -12.25
N GLU A 193 -7.36 -16.00 -12.05
CA GLU A 193 -7.61 -17.40 -12.40
C GLU A 193 -8.45 -18.16 -11.37
N THR A 194 -8.30 -17.82 -10.08
CA THR A 194 -8.93 -18.61 -9.01
C THR A 194 -10.09 -17.91 -8.32
N GLY A 195 -10.24 -16.59 -8.48
CA GLY A 195 -11.23 -15.78 -7.78
C GLY A 195 -10.93 -15.60 -6.28
N VAL A 196 -9.74 -16.00 -5.80
CA VAL A 196 -9.35 -15.87 -4.39
C VAL A 196 -9.31 -14.40 -3.97
N THR A 197 -9.81 -14.10 -2.78
CA THR A 197 -9.67 -12.77 -2.18
C THR A 197 -8.27 -12.61 -1.58
N ILE A 198 -7.54 -11.57 -1.94
CA ILE A 198 -6.18 -11.36 -1.46
C ILE A 198 -6.14 -10.14 -0.53
N VAL A 199 -5.54 -10.32 0.65
CA VAL A 199 -5.23 -9.21 1.56
C VAL A 199 -3.72 -9.10 1.67
N ILE A 200 -3.18 -7.94 1.29
CA ILE A 200 -1.74 -7.66 1.35
C ILE A 200 -1.49 -6.67 2.49
N ILE A 201 -0.69 -7.09 3.45
CA ILE A 201 -0.20 -6.19 4.48
C ILE A 201 1.19 -5.75 4.11
N THR A 202 1.37 -4.44 4.04
CA THR A 202 2.65 -3.84 3.64
C THR A 202 2.81 -2.44 4.25
N HIS A 203 4.03 -1.96 4.29
CA HIS A 203 4.34 -0.56 4.52
C HIS A 203 4.75 0.15 3.21
N GLU A 204 4.77 -0.57 2.08
CA GLU A 204 5.19 -0.07 0.77
C GLU A 204 3.98 0.37 -0.06
N MET A 205 3.81 1.68 -0.24
CA MET A 205 2.74 2.24 -1.07
C MET A 205 2.86 1.89 -2.55
N SER A 206 4.08 1.62 -3.04
CA SER A 206 4.33 1.11 -4.39
C SER A 206 3.57 -0.19 -4.67
N VAL A 207 3.54 -1.12 -3.72
CA VAL A 207 2.78 -2.38 -3.82
C VAL A 207 1.28 -2.10 -3.93
N VAL A 208 0.77 -1.17 -3.10
CA VAL A 208 -0.65 -0.80 -3.13
C VAL A 208 -1.03 -0.21 -4.50
N ARG A 209 -0.24 0.75 -4.99
CA ARG A 209 -0.45 1.37 -6.31
C ARG A 209 -0.46 0.36 -7.45
N GLU A 210 0.42 -0.65 -7.36
CA GLU A 210 0.62 -1.60 -8.45
C GLU A 210 -0.53 -2.59 -8.58
N ILE A 211 -1.06 -3.15 -7.47
CA ILE A 211 -2.02 -4.27 -7.60
C ILE A 211 -3.30 -4.19 -6.79
N CYS A 212 -3.44 -3.27 -5.82
CA CYS A 212 -4.61 -3.24 -4.96
C CYS A 212 -5.81 -2.56 -5.63
N ASP A 213 -7.00 -3.12 -5.42
CA ASP A 213 -8.28 -2.53 -5.82
C ASP A 213 -8.80 -1.55 -4.76
N SER A 214 -8.45 -1.82 -3.49
CA SER A 214 -8.85 -1.03 -2.33
C SER A 214 -7.76 -1.03 -1.26
N VAL A 215 -7.79 -0.06 -0.35
CA VAL A 215 -6.75 0.11 0.67
C VAL A 215 -7.31 0.62 1.99
N THR A 216 -6.69 0.20 3.08
CA THR A 216 -6.98 0.66 4.46
C THR A 216 -5.71 1.16 5.12
N LEU A 217 -5.76 2.36 5.69
CA LEU A 217 -4.70 2.92 6.53
C LEU A 217 -4.98 2.61 7.99
N LEU A 218 -4.12 1.80 8.59
CA LEU A 218 -4.14 1.46 10.01
C LEU A 218 -3.11 2.31 10.76
N LYS A 219 -3.53 2.94 11.85
CA LYS A 219 -2.65 3.75 12.70
C LYS A 219 -3.08 3.61 14.16
N ASN A 220 -2.12 3.33 15.05
CA ASN A 220 -2.37 3.19 16.49
C ASN A 220 -3.52 2.22 16.83
N GLY A 221 -3.61 1.10 16.11
CA GLY A 221 -4.66 0.08 16.31
C GLY A 221 -6.01 0.38 15.66
N GLY A 222 -6.25 1.59 15.17
CA GLY A 222 -7.51 2.00 14.54
C GLY A 222 -7.39 2.25 13.03
N ILE A 223 -8.51 2.19 12.32
CA ILE A 223 -8.59 2.56 10.90
C ILE A 223 -8.74 4.09 10.80
N VAL A 224 -7.80 4.72 10.09
CA VAL A 224 -7.85 6.15 9.79
C VAL A 224 -8.69 6.42 8.55
N GLN A 225 -8.49 5.60 7.51
CA GLN A 225 -9.22 5.71 6.25
C GLN A 225 -9.24 4.34 5.55
N SER A 226 -10.33 4.05 4.84
CA SER A 226 -10.49 2.85 4.02
C SER A 226 -11.37 3.17 2.82
N GLY A 227 -11.08 2.56 1.66
CA GLY A 227 -11.89 2.72 0.45
C GLY A 227 -11.23 2.07 -0.76
N THR A 228 -11.92 2.10 -1.89
CA THR A 228 -11.32 1.78 -3.19
C THR A 228 -10.25 2.81 -3.55
N ILE A 229 -9.32 2.45 -4.41
CA ILE A 229 -8.29 3.40 -4.87
C ILE A 229 -8.95 4.66 -5.48
N GLU A 230 -10.03 4.49 -6.25
CA GLU A 230 -10.78 5.60 -6.85
C GLU A 230 -11.42 6.53 -5.80
N GLU A 231 -12.06 5.96 -4.76
CA GLU A 231 -12.64 6.73 -3.65
C GLU A 231 -11.58 7.51 -2.87
N VAL A 232 -10.44 6.89 -2.59
CA VAL A 232 -9.32 7.54 -1.89
C VAL A 232 -8.77 8.70 -2.71
N LEU A 233 -8.59 8.52 -4.01
CA LEU A 233 -8.06 9.54 -4.90
C LEU A 233 -9.07 10.65 -5.26
N ALA A 234 -10.37 10.42 -5.04
CA ALA A 234 -11.41 11.46 -5.17
C ALA A 234 -11.25 12.58 -4.13
N ASP A 235 -10.59 12.28 -2.99
CA ASP A 235 -10.18 13.29 -1.99
C ASP A 235 -8.63 13.38 -1.92
N PRO A 236 -7.99 14.17 -2.78
CA PRO A 236 -6.53 14.30 -2.84
C PRO A 236 -5.90 14.84 -1.54
N GLY A 237 -6.69 15.47 -0.68
CA GLY A 237 -6.25 15.98 0.62
C GLY A 237 -6.23 14.93 1.73
N SER A 238 -6.81 13.77 1.49
CA SER A 238 -6.92 12.72 2.49
C SER A 238 -5.56 12.11 2.87
N PRO A 239 -5.42 11.55 4.09
CA PRO A 239 -4.18 10.92 4.53
C PRO A 239 -3.68 9.83 3.58
N LEU A 240 -4.56 8.95 3.11
CA LEU A 240 -4.21 7.87 2.18
C LEU A 240 -3.83 8.39 0.79
N ALA A 241 -4.53 9.38 0.26
CA ALA A 241 -4.20 9.95 -1.05
C ALA A 241 -2.79 10.56 -1.05
N LYS A 242 -2.41 11.26 0.02
CA LYS A 242 -1.07 11.83 0.19
C LYS A 242 0.03 10.77 0.28
N GLU A 243 -0.26 9.61 0.88
CA GLU A 243 0.68 8.49 0.94
C GLU A 243 0.74 7.72 -0.38
N LEU A 244 -0.40 7.58 -1.07
CA LEU A 244 -0.45 6.92 -2.39
C LEU A 244 0.31 7.69 -3.46
N VAL A 245 0.32 9.01 -3.40
CA VAL A 245 1.03 9.85 -4.37
C VAL A 245 2.27 10.45 -3.70
N PRO A 246 3.46 9.91 -3.96
CA PRO A 246 4.66 10.38 -3.30
C PRO A 246 4.92 11.86 -3.61
N ALA A 247 5.33 12.61 -2.59
CA ALA A 247 5.77 13.99 -2.82
C ALA A 247 6.97 13.99 -3.77
N PRO A 248 6.98 14.87 -4.78
CA PRO A 248 8.14 15.01 -5.62
C PRO A 248 9.34 15.44 -4.76
N SER A 249 10.51 14.83 -5.04
CA SER A 249 11.75 15.25 -4.40
C SER A 249 12.15 16.63 -4.97
N VAL A 250 12.29 17.59 -4.08
CA VAL A 250 12.85 18.90 -4.40
C VAL A 250 14.16 18.96 -3.62
N ASP A 251 15.27 19.02 -4.33
CA ASP A 251 16.57 19.20 -3.67
C ASP A 251 16.60 20.60 -3.03
N GLU A 252 17.02 20.67 -1.75
CA GLU A 252 17.13 21.94 -1.02
C GLU A 252 18.06 22.94 -1.74
N LEU A 253 19.00 22.43 -2.55
CA LEU A 253 19.90 23.21 -3.40
C LEU A 253 19.15 23.94 -4.53
N ASP A 254 18.15 23.29 -5.16
CA ASP A 254 17.40 23.90 -6.26
C ASP A 254 16.56 25.09 -5.78
N VAL A 255 16.02 25.03 -4.56
CA VAL A 255 15.25 26.14 -3.96
C VAL A 255 16.18 27.30 -3.56
N ALA A 256 17.39 26.98 -3.05
CA ALA A 256 18.38 27.98 -2.69
C ALA A 256 18.98 28.69 -3.91
N ASP A 257 19.25 27.95 -4.99
CA ASP A 257 19.76 28.49 -6.24
C ASP A 257 18.70 29.30 -6.98
N PHE A 258 17.46 28.86 -6.98
CA PHE A 258 16.31 29.62 -7.50
C PHE A 258 16.11 30.96 -6.76
N ASN A 259 16.19 30.94 -5.44
CA ASN A 259 16.14 32.17 -4.64
C ASN A 259 17.34 33.10 -4.92
N ARG A 260 18.53 32.55 -5.20
CA ARG A 260 19.71 33.34 -5.61
C ARG A 260 19.53 33.98 -6.98
N GLU A 261 19.07 33.22 -7.99
CA GLU A 261 18.87 33.75 -9.35
C GLU A 261 17.84 34.88 -9.38
N LEU A 262 16.76 34.78 -8.54
CA LEU A 262 15.77 35.86 -8.43
C LEU A 262 16.36 37.10 -7.74
N THR A 263 17.12 36.91 -6.66
CA THR A 263 17.79 38.01 -5.98
C THR A 263 18.79 38.72 -6.91
N ASP A 264 19.52 37.96 -7.71
CA ASP A 264 20.47 38.53 -8.70
C ASP A 264 19.75 39.26 -9.85
N ARG A 265 18.58 38.75 -10.30
CA ARG A 265 17.72 39.44 -11.30
C ARG A 265 17.11 40.72 -10.77
N GLU A 266 16.66 40.71 -9.50
CA GLU A 266 16.12 41.91 -8.83
C GLU A 266 17.20 42.96 -8.58
N ILE A 267 18.41 42.55 -8.18
CA ILE A 267 19.57 43.45 -8.04
C ILE A 267 19.95 44.05 -9.40
N ALA A 268 19.91 43.24 -10.47
CA ALA A 268 20.20 43.74 -11.83
C ALA A 268 19.09 44.69 -12.34
N ALA A 269 17.84 44.48 -11.97
CA ALA A 269 16.72 45.37 -12.32
C ALA A 269 16.71 46.67 -11.51
N GLN A 270 17.15 46.63 -10.26
CA GLN A 270 17.25 47.81 -9.38
C GLN A 270 18.48 48.70 -9.63
N SER A 271 19.51 48.15 -10.26
CA SER A 271 20.70 48.94 -10.65
C SER A 271 20.44 50.00 -11.75
N SER A 272 19.20 50.01 -12.30
CA SER A 272 18.80 51.01 -13.34
C SER A 272 17.90 52.15 -12.82
N SER A 273 17.53 52.23 -11.52
CA SER A 273 16.78 53.37 -10.96
C SER A 273 17.13 53.55 -9.48
N ALA A 274 17.73 54.69 -9.16
CA ALA A 274 18.18 55.05 -7.82
C ALA A 274 17.02 55.43 -6.88
N GLU A 275 16.97 54.81 -5.68
CA GLU A 275 16.89 55.47 -4.36
C GLU A 275 16.79 54.38 -3.25
N PRO A 276 17.43 54.54 -2.09
CA PRO A 276 17.48 53.49 -1.05
C PRO A 276 16.25 53.55 -0.19
N LYS A 277 15.45 52.48 -0.15
CA LYS A 277 14.41 52.28 0.84
C LYS A 277 14.91 51.51 2.05
N THR A 278 14.57 52.04 3.20
CA THR A 278 14.90 51.67 4.58
C THR A 278 14.70 50.21 4.95
N SER A 279 15.62 49.67 5.74
CA SER A 279 15.86 48.30 6.19
C SER A 279 14.82 47.66 7.12
N ALA A 280 13.51 47.81 6.90
CA ALA A 280 12.47 47.24 7.76
C ALA A 280 11.40 46.40 7.03
N GLN A 281 11.56 46.10 5.73
CA GLN A 281 10.57 45.37 4.91
C GLN A 281 11.14 44.12 4.22
N ALA A 282 12.29 43.63 4.62
CA ALA A 282 13.02 42.53 3.94
C ALA A 282 12.55 41.09 4.32
N SER A 283 11.37 40.90 4.91
CA SER A 283 10.90 39.59 5.35
C SER A 283 9.60 39.08 4.65
N GLU A 284 9.05 39.78 3.67
CA GLU A 284 7.84 39.36 2.92
C GLU A 284 8.07 39.00 1.44
N ASP A 285 9.26 39.18 0.91
CA ASP A 285 9.57 38.97 -0.53
C ASP A 285 10.22 37.61 -0.84
N GLY A 286 10.02 36.58 -0.01
CA GLY A 286 10.51 35.22 -0.26
C GLY A 286 9.56 34.42 -1.16
N ASN A 287 10.11 33.43 -1.89
CA ASN A 287 9.28 32.41 -2.54
C ASN A 287 8.83 31.38 -1.52
N ILE A 288 7.62 30.87 -1.71
CA ILE A 288 7.08 29.75 -0.94
C ILE A 288 6.84 28.55 -1.87
N LEU A 289 7.01 27.36 -1.32
CA LEU A 289 6.76 26.11 -2.03
C LEU A 289 5.35 25.60 -1.73
N LEU A 290 4.57 25.34 -2.77
CA LEU A 290 3.27 24.70 -2.68
C LEU A 290 3.37 23.23 -3.07
N ASP A 291 2.66 22.38 -2.35
CA ASP A 291 2.39 21.00 -2.69
C ASP A 291 0.98 20.92 -3.26
N VAL A 292 0.86 20.59 -4.55
CA VAL A 292 -0.39 20.62 -5.31
C VAL A 292 -0.71 19.22 -5.80
N ILE A 293 -1.81 18.64 -5.30
CA ILE A 293 -2.28 17.30 -5.69
C ILE A 293 -3.58 17.45 -6.47
N PHE A 294 -3.69 16.76 -7.60
CA PHE A 294 -4.89 16.77 -8.45
C PHE A 294 -5.10 15.42 -9.13
N THR A 295 -6.36 15.12 -9.44
CA THR A 295 -6.76 13.92 -10.18
C THR A 295 -7.19 14.25 -11.59
N SER A 296 -6.91 13.36 -12.51
CA SER A 296 -7.32 13.45 -13.92
C SER A 296 -7.97 12.15 -14.35
N HIS A 297 -9.05 12.26 -15.09
CA HIS A 297 -9.76 11.11 -15.65
C HIS A 297 -9.62 11.10 -17.18
N PRO A 298 -9.76 9.95 -17.85
CA PRO A 298 -9.75 9.87 -19.30
C PRO A 298 -10.78 10.83 -19.93
N GLY A 299 -10.32 11.64 -20.87
CA GLY A 299 -11.16 12.67 -21.54
C GLY A 299 -11.24 14.03 -20.81
N VAL A 300 -10.69 14.16 -19.60
CA VAL A 300 -10.57 15.42 -18.86
C VAL A 300 -9.09 15.71 -18.59
N PRO A 301 -8.40 16.52 -19.41
CA PRO A 301 -6.94 16.71 -19.32
C PRO A 301 -6.56 17.64 -18.16
N THR A 302 -6.90 17.27 -16.93
CA THR A 302 -6.65 18.07 -15.72
C THR A 302 -5.17 18.37 -15.53
N GLY A 303 -4.29 17.40 -15.82
CA GLY A 303 -2.83 17.57 -15.69
C GLY A 303 -2.29 18.69 -16.58
N SER A 304 -2.66 18.68 -17.87
CA SER A 304 -2.24 19.75 -18.81
C SER A 304 -2.83 21.10 -18.43
N ASN A 305 -4.09 21.13 -17.97
CA ASN A 305 -4.73 22.34 -17.51
C ASN A 305 -4.05 22.92 -16.26
N MET A 306 -3.63 22.05 -15.34
CA MET A 306 -2.94 22.44 -14.10
C MET A 306 -1.56 23.05 -14.40
N LEU A 307 -0.77 22.41 -15.27
CA LEU A 307 0.52 22.94 -15.71
C LEU A 307 0.38 24.29 -16.45
N ASN A 308 -0.60 24.40 -17.33
CA ASN A 308 -0.89 25.65 -18.03
C ASN A 308 -1.35 26.76 -17.07
N LEU A 309 -2.13 26.40 -16.04
CA LEU A 309 -2.56 27.37 -15.03
C LEU A 309 -1.37 27.83 -14.18
N ALA A 310 -0.52 26.90 -13.71
CA ALA A 310 0.68 27.24 -12.96
C ALA A 310 1.56 28.23 -13.75
N ALA A 311 1.81 27.95 -15.03
CA ALA A 311 2.57 28.84 -15.90
C ALA A 311 1.93 30.21 -16.07
N LYS A 312 0.60 30.32 -16.24
CA LYS A 312 -0.14 31.57 -16.33
C LYS A 312 -0.09 32.42 -15.05
N LEU A 313 0.00 31.75 -13.91
CA LEU A 313 0.07 32.38 -12.59
C LEU A 313 1.50 32.78 -12.20
N GLY A 314 2.47 32.53 -13.08
CA GLY A 314 3.88 32.80 -12.80
C GLY A 314 4.50 31.87 -11.75
N ALA A 315 3.83 30.72 -11.50
CA ALA A 315 4.38 29.68 -10.63
C ALA A 315 5.40 28.84 -11.39
N ASP A 316 6.53 28.58 -10.76
CA ASP A 316 7.55 27.69 -11.32
C ASP A 316 7.31 26.25 -10.84
N VAL A 317 7.38 25.27 -11.75
CA VAL A 317 7.21 23.86 -11.45
C VAL A 317 8.60 23.29 -11.12
N THR A 318 8.92 23.21 -9.84
CA THR A 318 10.24 22.73 -9.38
C THR A 318 10.37 21.23 -9.46
N ALA A 319 9.27 20.47 -9.25
CA ALA A 319 9.24 19.02 -9.40
C ALA A 319 7.81 18.52 -9.62
N GLY A 320 7.66 17.32 -10.18
CA GLY A 320 6.34 16.72 -10.38
C GLY A 320 6.39 15.21 -10.49
N THR A 321 5.36 14.57 -9.94
CA THR A 321 5.12 13.12 -10.05
C THR A 321 3.76 12.88 -10.65
N PHE A 322 3.67 11.95 -11.61
CA PHE A 322 2.41 11.52 -12.20
C PHE A 322 2.31 10.01 -12.09
N GLU A 323 1.24 9.54 -11.49
CA GLU A 323 0.96 8.12 -11.28
C GLU A 323 -0.37 7.73 -11.92
N SER A 324 -0.43 6.55 -12.52
CA SER A 324 -1.66 6.00 -13.07
C SER A 324 -2.10 4.81 -12.24
N MET A 325 -3.31 4.87 -11.67
CA MET A 325 -3.89 3.84 -10.83
C MET A 325 -5.28 3.48 -11.38
N GLY A 326 -5.38 2.32 -12.03
CA GLY A 326 -6.60 1.93 -12.71
C GLY A 326 -6.99 2.93 -13.80
N SER A 327 -8.19 3.51 -13.69
CA SER A 327 -8.72 4.52 -14.63
C SER A 327 -8.35 5.96 -14.26
N VAL A 328 -7.71 6.20 -13.10
CA VAL A 328 -7.40 7.52 -12.58
C VAL A 328 -5.92 7.83 -12.74
N GLN A 329 -5.60 9.03 -13.22
CA GLN A 329 -4.26 9.59 -13.13
C GLN A 329 -4.23 10.61 -11.99
N VAL A 330 -3.16 10.59 -11.20
CA VAL A 330 -2.92 11.57 -10.14
C VAL A 330 -1.63 12.29 -10.42
N GLY A 331 -1.66 13.63 -10.35
CA GLY A 331 -0.48 14.46 -10.41
C GLY A 331 -0.21 15.09 -9.05
N ARG A 332 1.07 15.18 -8.67
CA ARG A 332 1.55 15.93 -7.52
C ARG A 332 2.70 16.82 -7.95
N LEU A 333 2.52 18.13 -7.81
CA LEU A 333 3.48 19.13 -8.23
C LEU A 333 4.01 19.91 -7.03
N ALA A 334 5.29 20.19 -7.05
CA ALA A 334 5.90 21.19 -6.20
C ALA A 334 5.99 22.51 -7.02
N LEU A 335 5.31 23.55 -6.56
CA LEU A 335 5.26 24.84 -7.23
C LEU A 335 5.94 25.90 -6.38
N ALA A 336 6.94 26.59 -6.91
CA ALA A 336 7.50 27.78 -6.28
C ALA A 336 6.70 29.00 -6.73
N ILE A 337 6.21 29.80 -5.78
CA ILE A 337 5.41 30.99 -6.03
C ILE A 337 5.89 32.18 -5.18
N PRO A 338 5.69 33.43 -5.64
CA PRO A 338 5.94 34.61 -4.80
C PRO A 338 5.01 34.65 -3.58
N ALA A 339 5.57 34.88 -2.39
CA ALA A 339 4.79 34.94 -1.15
C ALA A 339 3.67 35.98 -1.19
N ALA A 340 3.88 37.10 -1.84
CA ALA A 340 2.89 38.16 -2.01
C ALA A 340 1.62 37.72 -2.78
N GLN A 341 1.73 36.71 -3.65
CA GLN A 341 0.61 36.20 -4.47
C GLN A 341 0.00 34.90 -3.91
N ARG A 342 0.45 34.43 -2.74
CA ARG A 342 0.09 33.14 -2.14
C ARG A 342 -1.42 32.87 -2.16
N SER A 343 -2.22 33.76 -1.60
CA SER A 343 -3.67 33.53 -1.44
C SER A 343 -4.36 33.44 -2.80
N SER A 344 -4.03 34.34 -3.73
CA SER A 344 -4.64 34.37 -5.06
C SER A 344 -4.32 33.10 -5.86
N ILE A 345 -3.07 32.63 -5.82
CA ILE A 345 -2.64 31.43 -6.55
C ILE A 345 -3.29 30.18 -5.95
N ILE A 346 -3.29 30.03 -4.62
CA ILE A 346 -3.95 28.90 -3.93
C ILE A 346 -5.43 28.83 -4.28
N ASP A 347 -6.15 29.95 -4.25
CA ASP A 347 -7.59 29.97 -4.54
C ASP A 347 -7.88 29.56 -6.00
N GLN A 348 -7.06 30.00 -6.95
CA GLN A 348 -7.22 29.65 -8.36
C GLN A 348 -6.91 28.17 -8.63
N LEU A 349 -5.88 27.59 -7.99
CA LEU A 349 -5.56 26.17 -8.09
C LEU A 349 -6.68 25.31 -7.48
N ARG A 350 -7.21 25.71 -6.32
CA ARG A 350 -8.35 25.03 -5.66
C ARG A 350 -9.63 25.10 -6.47
N ALA A 351 -9.89 26.21 -7.15
CA ALA A 351 -11.04 26.37 -8.04
C ALA A 351 -11.00 25.39 -9.24
N GLN A 352 -9.84 24.86 -9.59
CA GLN A 352 -9.66 23.81 -10.60
C GLN A 352 -9.67 22.39 -10.01
N GLY A 353 -10.05 22.22 -8.74
CA GLY A 353 -10.15 20.92 -8.07
C GLY A 353 -8.85 20.38 -7.51
N ALA A 354 -7.80 21.20 -7.43
CA ALA A 354 -6.55 20.79 -6.80
C ALA A 354 -6.61 20.92 -5.28
N HIS A 355 -6.02 19.95 -4.57
CA HIS A 355 -5.65 20.12 -3.16
C HIS A 355 -4.31 20.83 -3.08
N VAL A 356 -4.24 21.91 -2.29
CA VAL A 356 -3.05 22.77 -2.20
C VAL A 356 -2.65 22.97 -0.75
N GLU A 357 -1.42 22.62 -0.43
CA GLU A 357 -0.81 22.88 0.89
C GLU A 357 0.48 23.68 0.72
N VAL A 358 0.81 24.46 1.74
CA VAL A 358 2.12 25.13 1.81
C VAL A 358 3.11 24.13 2.40
N ARG A 359 4.17 23.86 1.69
CA ARG A 359 5.24 22.97 2.15
C ARG A 359 6.10 23.76 3.15
N SER A 360 6.20 23.30 4.40
CA SER A 360 7.23 23.80 5.32
C SER A 360 8.58 23.24 4.85
N LEU A 361 9.51 24.11 4.58
CA LEU A 361 10.93 23.80 4.32
C LEU A 361 11.57 23.24 5.57
#